data_502d63e2b1e44c152e6c696e69e7e74a
#
_entry.id   502d63e2b1e44c152e6c696e69e7e74a
#
_cell.length_a   1.000
_cell.length_b   1.000
_cell.length_c   1.000
_cell.angle_alpha   90.00
_cell.angle_beta   90.00
_cell.angle_gamma   90.00
#
_symmetry.space_group_name_H-M   'P 1'
#
loop_
_entity.id
_entity.type
_entity.pdbx_description
1 polymer ?
#
loop_
_entity_poly.entity_id
_entity_poly.type
_entity_poly.pdbx_seq_one_letter_code
_entity_poly.pdbx_strand_id
1 'polypeptide(L)'
;LELPGVFDDCMKVVEHLAENYRVALLNSKNSWRILGQESYAYEVAQWYGWDVSGLCIFVPIGNAGNITAVMSGFLKMLELGIITSLPRVFGVQSEHADPVYRYYAAPKDARVWQPVTVTPSVAQAAMIGNPVSFPRVQRLAEKFIEKGGEKAFQVVQVTEQQIMDAMIVANRHGHIACTQGGECLAGLVNARALGLIGGDEHAVLDATAHSLKF
;
A
#
# COMPACT_ATOMS: atom_id res chain seq x y z
N LEU A 1 -8.12 9.40 24.53
CA LEU A 1 -8.99 8.28 24.88
C LEU A 1 -8.28 6.99 24.49
N GLU A 2 -8.06 6.10 25.44
CA GLU A 2 -7.50 4.76 25.22
C GLU A 2 -8.65 3.76 25.20
N LEU A 3 -8.66 2.89 24.17
CA LEU A 3 -9.69 1.87 23.99
C LEU A 3 -9.01 0.51 23.92
N PRO A 4 -9.52 -0.50 24.65
CA PRO A 4 -9.08 -1.88 24.47
C PRO A 4 -9.60 -2.40 23.13
N GLY A 5 -8.71 -2.91 22.28
CA GLY A 5 -9.10 -3.47 20.98
C GLY A 5 -8.09 -3.18 19.88
N VAL A 6 -8.47 -3.52 18.66
CA VAL A 6 -7.69 -3.28 17.45
C VAL A 6 -8.17 -2.00 16.74
N PHE A 7 -7.45 -1.61 15.69
CA PHE A 7 -7.77 -0.41 14.91
C PHE A 7 -9.23 -0.37 14.42
N ASP A 8 -9.78 -1.51 13.99
CA ASP A 8 -11.16 -1.60 13.49
C ASP A 8 -12.20 -1.28 14.58
N ASP A 9 -11.91 -1.57 15.84
CA ASP A 9 -12.78 -1.21 16.97
C ASP A 9 -12.73 0.29 17.26
N CYS A 10 -11.54 0.88 17.21
CA CYS A 10 -11.37 2.33 17.32
C CYS A 10 -12.12 3.07 16.19
N MET A 11 -12.11 2.51 14.98
CA MET A 11 -12.81 3.09 13.84
C MET A 11 -14.33 3.19 14.06
N LYS A 12 -14.95 2.15 14.60
CA LYS A 12 -16.40 2.17 14.92
C LYS A 12 -16.75 3.32 15.87
N VAL A 13 -15.92 3.54 16.89
CA VAL A 13 -16.14 4.64 17.86
C VAL A 13 -15.97 6.00 17.19
N VAL A 14 -14.91 6.19 16.39
CA VAL A 14 -14.64 7.47 15.72
C VAL A 14 -15.71 7.78 14.66
N GLU A 15 -16.21 6.80 13.94
CA GLU A 15 -17.32 6.95 13.01
C GLU A 15 -18.60 7.37 13.72
N HIS A 16 -18.94 6.71 14.82
CA HIS A 16 -20.09 7.10 15.65
C HIS A 16 -19.97 8.54 16.16
N LEU A 17 -18.77 8.96 16.59
CA LEU A 17 -18.53 10.34 17.02
C LEU A 17 -18.68 11.34 15.87
N ALA A 18 -18.20 11.00 14.68
CA ALA A 18 -18.30 11.87 13.51
C ALA A 18 -19.74 12.00 12.99
N GLU A 19 -20.54 10.95 13.11
CA GLU A 19 -21.94 10.95 12.68
C GLU A 19 -22.87 11.70 13.65
N ASN A 20 -22.62 11.61 14.96
CA ASN A 20 -23.53 12.09 15.98
C ASN A 20 -23.09 13.39 16.68
N TYR A 21 -21.83 13.80 16.47
CA TYR A 21 -21.26 14.99 17.10
C TYR A 21 -20.50 15.83 16.07
N ARG A 22 -20.18 17.08 16.41
CA ARG A 22 -19.39 17.98 15.54
C ARG A 22 -17.89 17.62 15.56
N VAL A 23 -17.57 16.37 15.17
CA VAL A 23 -16.20 15.85 15.10
C VAL A 23 -15.88 15.55 13.65
N ALA A 24 -14.79 16.12 13.14
CA ALA A 24 -14.33 15.83 11.78
C ALA A 24 -13.51 14.54 11.76
N LEU A 25 -13.87 13.63 10.85
CA LEU A 25 -13.13 12.40 10.62
C LEU A 25 -11.92 12.68 9.70
N LEU A 26 -10.71 12.76 10.25
CA LEU A 26 -9.47 13.09 9.53
C LEU A 26 -8.57 11.88 9.28
N ASN A 27 -9.11 10.69 9.30
CA ASN A 27 -8.38 9.44 9.14
C ASN A 27 -8.39 8.89 7.69
N SER A 28 -8.02 7.63 7.52
CA SER A 28 -7.89 6.94 6.22
C SER A 28 -9.18 6.86 5.39
N LYS A 29 -10.35 7.11 5.98
CA LYS A 29 -11.65 7.18 5.28
C LYS A 29 -11.86 8.52 4.59
N ASN A 30 -11.13 9.56 5.03
CA ASN A 30 -11.28 10.92 4.50
C ASN A 30 -10.70 11.05 3.09
N SER A 31 -11.54 11.46 2.13
CA SER A 31 -11.15 11.61 0.73
C SER A 31 -10.12 12.72 0.51
N TRP A 32 -10.16 13.79 1.30
CA TRP A 32 -9.18 14.88 1.23
C TRP A 32 -7.78 14.42 1.64
N ARG A 33 -7.69 13.51 2.61
CA ARG A 33 -6.42 12.91 2.98
C ARG A 33 -5.84 12.10 1.82
N ILE A 34 -6.65 11.28 1.15
CA ILE A 34 -6.23 10.50 0.00
C ILE A 34 -5.77 11.42 -1.13
N LEU A 35 -6.53 12.49 -1.40
CA LEU A 35 -6.17 13.49 -2.41
C LEU A 35 -4.81 14.15 -2.10
N GLY A 36 -4.57 14.54 -0.83
CA GLY A 36 -3.29 15.11 -0.42
C GLY A 36 -2.11 14.14 -0.55
N GLN A 37 -2.33 12.85 -0.32
CA GLN A 37 -1.29 11.82 -0.45
C GLN A 37 -0.92 11.50 -1.92
N GLU A 38 -1.69 11.94 -2.91
CA GLU A 38 -1.35 11.78 -4.32
C GLU A 38 -0.02 12.46 -4.68
N SER A 39 0.44 13.44 -3.89
CA SER A 39 1.73 14.12 -4.08
C SER A 39 2.91 13.16 -4.15
N TYR A 40 2.84 12.03 -3.46
CA TYR A 40 3.86 10.98 -3.56
C TYR A 40 4.10 10.54 -5.00
N ALA A 41 3.05 10.27 -5.76
CA ALA A 41 3.17 9.85 -7.16
C ALA A 41 3.78 10.96 -8.02
N TYR A 42 3.44 12.24 -7.75
CA TYR A 42 3.98 13.39 -8.46
C TYR A 42 5.46 13.59 -8.16
N GLU A 43 5.87 13.46 -6.91
CA GLU A 43 7.27 13.56 -6.48
C GLU A 43 8.12 12.44 -7.08
N VAL A 44 7.62 11.20 -7.10
CA VAL A 44 8.28 10.07 -7.76
C VAL A 44 8.43 10.34 -9.25
N ALA A 45 7.36 10.72 -9.95
CA ALA A 45 7.43 11.00 -11.38
C ALA A 45 8.39 12.16 -11.71
N GLN A 46 8.37 13.22 -10.90
CA GLN A 46 9.29 14.35 -11.03
C GLN A 46 10.75 13.92 -10.84
N TRP A 47 11.02 13.07 -9.84
CA TRP A 47 12.38 12.55 -9.57
C TRP A 47 12.95 11.78 -10.77
N TYR A 48 12.10 11.04 -11.47
CA TYR A 48 12.47 10.28 -12.68
C TYR A 48 12.27 11.06 -13.97
N GLY A 49 12.18 12.40 -13.90
CA GLY A 49 12.05 13.25 -15.11
C GLY A 49 10.76 13.00 -15.91
N TRP A 50 9.69 12.59 -15.21
CA TRP A 50 8.36 12.25 -15.76
C TRP A 50 8.33 10.96 -16.61
N ASP A 51 9.43 10.22 -16.68
CA ASP A 51 9.46 8.87 -17.24
C ASP A 51 9.39 7.85 -16.12
N VAL A 52 8.23 7.24 -15.96
CA VAL A 52 7.97 6.21 -14.95
C VAL A 52 7.92 4.80 -15.56
N SER A 53 8.30 4.67 -16.83
CA SER A 53 8.42 3.37 -17.48
C SER A 53 9.51 2.54 -16.79
N GLY A 54 9.26 1.25 -16.59
CA GLY A 54 10.19 0.37 -15.88
C GLY A 54 10.28 0.58 -14.36
N LEU A 55 9.47 1.47 -13.77
CA LEU A 55 9.38 1.60 -12.32
C LEU A 55 8.43 0.57 -11.70
N CYS A 56 8.86 0.00 -10.58
CA CYS A 56 8.07 -0.86 -9.71
C CYS A 56 7.91 -0.18 -8.35
N ILE A 57 6.71 0.29 -8.02
CA ILE A 57 6.41 1.01 -6.78
C ILE A 57 5.87 0.04 -5.75
N PHE A 58 6.55 -0.12 -4.62
CA PHE A 58 6.13 -0.98 -3.52
C PHE A 58 5.49 -0.15 -2.42
N VAL A 59 4.25 -0.47 -2.08
CA VAL A 59 3.43 0.29 -1.11
C VAL A 59 2.85 -0.65 -0.06
N PRO A 60 3.04 -0.39 1.26
CA PRO A 60 2.46 -1.22 2.29
C PRO A 60 0.94 -1.01 2.36
N ILE A 61 0.18 -2.07 2.54
CA ILE A 61 -1.29 -2.00 2.60
C ILE A 61 -1.78 -2.27 4.01
N GLY A 62 -2.17 -1.20 4.72
CA GLY A 62 -3.06 -1.27 5.89
C GLY A 62 -4.50 -0.93 5.47
N ASN A 63 -5.00 0.27 5.78
CA ASN A 63 -6.32 0.76 5.35
C ASN A 63 -6.46 1.02 3.85
N ALA A 64 -5.42 0.77 3.09
CA ALA A 64 -5.35 0.93 1.64
C ALA A 64 -5.56 2.37 1.12
N GLY A 65 -5.54 3.38 1.99
CA GLY A 65 -5.64 4.80 1.58
C GLY A 65 -4.41 5.26 0.82
N ASN A 66 -3.22 4.89 1.28
CA ASN A 66 -1.95 5.27 0.66
C ASN A 66 -1.82 4.70 -0.77
N ILE A 67 -1.97 3.41 -0.95
CA ILE A 67 -1.90 2.79 -2.29
C ILE A 67 -2.99 3.32 -3.23
N THR A 68 -4.17 3.67 -2.68
CA THR A 68 -5.23 4.37 -3.42
C THR A 68 -4.73 5.71 -3.95
N ALA A 69 -4.07 6.50 -3.11
CA ALA A 69 -3.52 7.81 -3.49
C ALA A 69 -2.41 7.67 -4.54
N VAL A 70 -1.48 6.75 -4.35
CA VAL A 70 -0.38 6.48 -5.29
C VAL A 70 -0.93 6.12 -6.68
N MET A 71 -1.85 5.17 -6.76
CA MET A 71 -2.47 4.79 -8.04
C MET A 71 -3.27 5.94 -8.66
N SER A 72 -4.04 6.68 -7.84
CA SER A 72 -4.83 7.82 -8.32
C SER A 72 -3.94 8.90 -8.91
N GLY A 73 -2.81 9.23 -8.26
CA GLY A 73 -1.86 10.22 -8.74
C GLY A 73 -1.25 9.86 -10.10
N PHE A 74 -0.80 8.61 -10.28
CA PHE A 74 -0.27 8.15 -11.57
C PHE A 74 -1.33 8.13 -12.67
N LEU A 75 -2.56 7.68 -12.37
CA LEU A 75 -3.66 7.71 -13.35
C LEU A 75 -3.99 9.14 -13.80
N LYS A 76 -4.04 10.10 -12.87
CA LYS A 76 -4.27 11.52 -13.21
C LYS A 76 -3.17 12.07 -14.10
N MET A 77 -1.90 11.78 -13.80
CA MET A 77 -0.80 12.22 -14.65
C MET A 77 -0.86 11.62 -16.05
N LEU A 78 -1.25 10.36 -16.18
CA LEU A 78 -1.46 9.72 -17.47
C LEU A 78 -2.63 10.35 -18.22
N GLU A 79 -3.75 10.60 -17.56
CA GLU A 79 -4.94 11.22 -18.14
C GLU A 79 -4.67 12.67 -18.60
N LEU A 80 -3.79 13.37 -17.90
CA LEU A 80 -3.36 14.74 -18.26
C LEU A 80 -2.20 14.76 -19.28
N GLY A 81 -1.68 13.64 -19.70
CA GLY A 81 -0.56 13.53 -20.63
C GLY A 81 0.79 14.00 -20.04
N ILE A 82 0.91 14.06 -18.71
CA ILE A 82 2.18 14.43 -18.04
C ILE A 82 3.16 13.23 -18.08
N ILE A 83 2.65 12.03 -17.97
CA ILE A 83 3.40 10.78 -18.19
C ILE A 83 2.77 10.01 -19.36
N THR A 84 3.56 9.20 -20.05
CA THR A 84 3.12 8.44 -21.24
C THR A 84 2.78 6.98 -20.94
N SER A 85 3.18 6.49 -19.78
CA SER A 85 2.93 5.12 -19.32
C SER A 85 2.70 5.09 -17.81
N LEU A 86 2.13 4.01 -17.29
CA LEU A 86 2.02 3.77 -15.85
C LEU A 86 3.23 3.00 -15.34
N PRO A 87 3.70 3.26 -14.10
CA PRO A 87 4.60 2.34 -13.42
C PRO A 87 3.83 1.07 -13.02
N ARG A 88 4.54 0.03 -12.62
CA ARG A 88 3.93 -1.12 -11.96
C ARG A 88 3.78 -0.82 -10.47
N VAL A 89 2.65 -1.19 -9.88
CA VAL A 89 2.39 -0.99 -8.45
C VAL A 89 2.24 -2.34 -7.77
N PHE A 90 3.02 -2.52 -6.72
CA PHE A 90 3.00 -3.70 -5.86
C PHE A 90 2.47 -3.31 -4.49
N GLY A 91 1.29 -3.83 -4.13
CA GLY A 91 0.83 -3.79 -2.75
C GLY A 91 1.53 -4.85 -1.92
N VAL A 92 1.93 -4.51 -0.71
CA VAL A 92 2.58 -5.47 0.20
C VAL A 92 1.75 -5.62 1.47
N GLN A 93 1.56 -6.87 1.92
CA GLN A 93 0.89 -7.18 3.18
C GLN A 93 1.64 -8.26 3.96
N SER A 94 1.67 -8.10 5.30
CA SER A 94 2.07 -9.17 6.21
C SER A 94 1.06 -10.32 6.18
N GLU A 95 1.53 -11.56 6.27
CA GLU A 95 0.71 -12.77 6.41
C GLU A 95 -0.28 -12.71 7.59
N HIS A 96 -0.04 -11.83 8.56
CA HIS A 96 -0.89 -11.63 9.73
C HIS A 96 -2.07 -10.68 9.50
N ALA A 97 -2.08 -9.95 8.35
CA ALA A 97 -3.15 -9.02 7.98
C ALA A 97 -3.21 -8.86 6.45
N ASP A 98 -3.60 -9.89 5.73
CA ASP A 98 -3.42 -10.05 4.28
C ASP A 98 -4.71 -10.15 3.42
N PRO A 99 -5.82 -9.47 3.75
CA PRO A 99 -7.08 -9.66 3.04
C PRO A 99 -7.00 -9.26 1.55
N VAL A 100 -6.21 -8.23 1.22
CA VAL A 100 -6.05 -7.77 -0.16
C VAL A 100 -5.20 -8.76 -0.96
N TYR A 101 -4.13 -9.29 -0.36
CA TYR A 101 -3.34 -10.35 -0.98
C TYR A 101 -4.21 -11.58 -1.31
N ARG A 102 -4.99 -12.08 -0.36
CA ARG A 102 -5.88 -13.25 -0.56
C ARG A 102 -6.87 -13.00 -1.71
N TYR A 103 -7.41 -11.80 -1.79
CA TYR A 103 -8.31 -11.44 -2.89
C TYR A 103 -7.62 -11.50 -4.26
N TYR A 104 -6.42 -10.92 -4.39
CA TYR A 104 -5.71 -10.88 -5.68
C TYR A 104 -4.97 -12.18 -6.01
N ALA A 105 -4.63 -13.01 -5.03
CA ALA A 105 -4.06 -14.34 -5.24
C ALA A 105 -5.06 -15.34 -5.83
N ALA A 106 -6.37 -15.11 -5.61
CA ALA A 106 -7.41 -15.93 -6.21
C ALA A 106 -7.54 -15.66 -7.73
N PRO A 107 -7.91 -16.68 -8.55
CA PRO A 107 -8.29 -16.48 -9.93
C PRO A 107 -9.38 -15.40 -10.08
N LYS A 108 -9.31 -14.61 -11.16
CA LYS A 108 -10.15 -13.41 -11.33
C LYS A 108 -11.65 -13.68 -11.19
N ASP A 109 -12.11 -14.79 -11.71
CA ASP A 109 -13.50 -15.27 -11.67
C ASP A 109 -13.93 -15.84 -10.33
N ALA A 110 -12.98 -16.19 -9.47
CA ALA A 110 -13.21 -16.75 -8.13
C ALA A 110 -12.98 -15.73 -7.00
N ARG A 111 -12.69 -14.46 -7.32
CA ARG A 111 -12.40 -13.43 -6.33
C ARG A 111 -13.63 -13.05 -5.53
N VAL A 112 -13.60 -13.33 -4.25
CA VAL A 112 -14.63 -12.92 -3.29
C VAL A 112 -13.94 -12.16 -2.15
N TRP A 113 -14.43 -10.94 -1.87
CA TRP A 113 -13.91 -10.17 -0.74
C TRP A 113 -14.27 -10.82 0.59
N GLN A 114 -13.26 -11.08 1.39
CA GLN A 114 -13.41 -11.58 2.75
C GLN A 114 -12.44 -10.85 3.68
N PRO A 115 -12.93 -10.14 4.70
CA PRO A 115 -12.09 -9.64 5.78
C PRO A 115 -11.38 -10.79 6.50
N VAL A 116 -10.23 -10.51 7.09
CA VAL A 116 -9.48 -11.47 7.89
C VAL A 116 -9.45 -11.07 9.35
N THR A 117 -9.36 -12.03 10.25
CA THR A 117 -9.01 -11.77 11.65
C THR A 117 -7.51 -11.55 11.71
N VAL A 118 -7.09 -10.37 12.16
CA VAL A 118 -5.68 -10.04 12.30
C VAL A 118 -5.04 -10.79 13.46
N THR A 119 -3.78 -11.16 13.30
CA THR A 119 -2.92 -11.65 14.38
C THR A 119 -1.83 -10.60 14.66
N PRO A 120 -1.21 -10.60 15.86
CA PRO A 120 -0.17 -9.64 16.18
C PRO A 120 0.93 -9.58 15.10
N SER A 121 1.27 -8.39 14.66
CA SER A 121 2.27 -8.14 13.62
C SER A 121 3.28 -7.08 14.08
N VAL A 122 4.52 -7.21 13.64
CA VAL A 122 5.55 -6.16 13.79
C VAL A 122 5.18 -4.92 12.98
N ALA A 123 4.45 -5.07 11.88
CA ALA A 123 3.91 -3.99 11.06
C ALA A 123 2.58 -3.43 11.64
N GLN A 124 2.60 -2.97 12.90
CA GLN A 124 1.42 -2.59 13.67
C GLN A 124 0.46 -1.64 12.93
N ALA A 125 0.96 -0.65 12.21
CA ALA A 125 0.13 0.30 11.47
C ALA A 125 -0.56 -0.32 10.23
N ALA A 126 -0.14 -1.51 9.81
CA ALA A 126 -0.74 -2.28 8.72
C ALA A 126 -1.64 -3.44 9.20
N MET A 127 -1.78 -3.63 10.52
CA MET A 127 -2.64 -4.66 11.14
C MET A 127 -4.14 -4.35 10.94
N ILE A 128 -4.63 -4.45 9.72
CA ILE A 128 -6.00 -4.11 9.37
C ILE A 128 -6.63 -5.27 8.60
N GLY A 129 -7.63 -5.88 9.21
CA GLY A 129 -8.32 -7.04 8.66
C GLY A 129 -9.42 -6.70 7.65
N ASN A 130 -9.91 -5.47 7.68
CA ASN A 130 -10.95 -4.97 6.77
C ASN A 130 -10.64 -3.56 6.27
N PRO A 131 -9.71 -3.39 5.32
CA PRO A 131 -9.32 -2.09 4.78
C PRO A 131 -10.49 -1.28 4.23
N VAL A 132 -10.77 -0.12 4.83
CA VAL A 132 -11.91 0.74 4.44
C VAL A 132 -11.81 1.28 3.01
N SER A 133 -10.61 1.39 2.45
CA SER A 133 -10.40 1.86 1.08
C SER A 133 -10.31 0.73 0.04
N PHE A 134 -10.53 -0.53 0.42
CA PHE A 134 -10.46 -1.65 -0.52
C PHE A 134 -11.32 -1.47 -1.78
N PRO A 135 -12.57 -1.00 -1.71
CA PRO A 135 -13.39 -0.77 -2.93
C PRO A 135 -12.76 0.26 -3.87
N ARG A 136 -11.97 1.21 -3.35
CA ARG A 136 -11.23 2.18 -4.17
C ARG A 136 -10.02 1.52 -4.82
N VAL A 137 -9.28 0.69 -4.07
CA VAL A 137 -8.15 -0.09 -4.62
C VAL A 137 -8.62 -0.98 -5.75
N GLN A 138 -9.70 -1.72 -5.57
CA GLN A 138 -10.26 -2.60 -6.58
C GLN A 138 -10.54 -1.86 -7.91
N ARG A 139 -11.27 -0.75 -7.83
CA ARG A 139 -11.59 0.08 -9.00
C ARG A 139 -10.35 0.68 -9.68
N LEU A 140 -9.37 1.12 -8.89
CA LEU A 140 -8.14 1.70 -9.44
C LEU A 140 -7.22 0.62 -10.03
N ALA A 141 -7.13 -0.55 -9.40
CA ALA A 141 -6.38 -1.68 -9.93
C ALA A 141 -6.95 -2.16 -11.27
N GLU A 142 -8.28 -2.19 -11.44
CA GLU A 142 -8.92 -2.49 -12.72
C GLU A 142 -8.48 -1.48 -13.81
N LYS A 143 -8.49 -0.17 -13.50
CA LYS A 143 -8.01 0.87 -14.41
C LYS A 143 -6.51 0.76 -14.72
N PHE A 144 -5.70 0.42 -13.71
CA PHE A 144 -4.27 0.19 -13.89
C PHE A 144 -4.00 -0.97 -14.84
N ILE A 145 -4.72 -2.08 -14.66
CA ILE A 145 -4.61 -3.26 -15.51
C ILE A 145 -5.10 -2.97 -16.93
N GLU A 146 -6.21 -2.24 -17.06
CA GLU A 146 -6.75 -1.84 -18.37
C GLU A 146 -5.74 -1.00 -19.17
N LYS A 147 -5.06 -0.04 -18.51
CA LYS A 147 -4.15 0.91 -19.18
C LYS A 147 -2.69 0.43 -19.25
N GLY A 148 -2.24 -0.34 -18.27
CA GLY A 148 -0.84 -0.77 -18.10
C GLY A 148 -0.59 -2.26 -18.33
N GLY A 149 -1.67 -3.05 -18.59
CA GLY A 149 -1.59 -4.51 -18.77
C GLY A 149 -1.71 -5.29 -17.45
N GLU A 150 -1.86 -6.61 -17.55
CA GLU A 150 -2.12 -7.52 -16.42
C GLU A 150 -1.10 -7.42 -15.27
N LYS A 151 0.13 -7.04 -15.57
CA LYS A 151 1.20 -6.90 -14.57
C LYS A 151 1.27 -5.52 -13.91
N ALA A 152 0.44 -4.56 -14.32
CA ALA A 152 0.52 -3.19 -13.83
C ALA A 152 0.18 -3.06 -12.33
N PHE A 153 -0.66 -3.96 -11.81
CA PHE A 153 -0.99 -4.02 -10.38
C PHE A 153 -0.87 -5.45 -9.87
N GLN A 154 -0.12 -5.64 -8.80
CA GLN A 154 0.06 -6.92 -8.13
C GLN A 154 0.09 -6.74 -6.62
N VAL A 155 -0.15 -7.83 -5.88
CA VAL A 155 -0.06 -7.83 -4.42
C VAL A 155 0.84 -8.99 -4.00
N VAL A 156 1.78 -8.73 -3.10
CA VAL A 156 2.69 -9.74 -2.54
C VAL A 156 2.53 -9.83 -1.03
N GLN A 157 2.70 -11.03 -0.51
CA GLN A 157 2.67 -11.31 0.92
C GLN A 157 4.10 -11.47 1.43
N VAL A 158 4.32 -11.06 2.68
CA VAL A 158 5.58 -11.21 3.40
C VAL A 158 5.34 -11.78 4.80
N THR A 159 6.33 -12.49 5.34
CA THR A 159 6.30 -12.99 6.72
C THR A 159 6.82 -11.93 7.68
N GLU A 160 6.49 -12.07 8.96
CA GLU A 160 6.98 -11.19 10.04
C GLU A 160 8.52 -11.18 10.10
N GLN A 161 9.15 -12.34 9.93
CA GLN A 161 10.61 -12.45 9.94
C GLN A 161 11.23 -11.70 8.74
N GLN A 162 10.64 -11.83 7.55
CA GLN A 162 11.11 -11.09 6.36
C GLN A 162 11.03 -9.57 6.54
N ILE A 163 9.97 -9.07 7.20
CA ILE A 163 9.83 -7.64 7.51
C ILE A 163 10.98 -7.18 8.41
N MET A 164 11.25 -7.91 9.50
CA MET A 164 12.30 -7.57 10.45
C MET A 164 13.69 -7.63 9.83
N ASP A 165 13.99 -8.67 9.07
CA ASP A 165 15.28 -8.83 8.38
C ASP A 165 15.48 -7.71 7.34
N ALA A 166 14.45 -7.37 6.57
CA ALA A 166 14.48 -6.29 5.60
C ALA A 166 14.70 -4.92 6.27
N MET A 167 14.04 -4.66 7.40
CA MET A 167 14.24 -3.44 8.18
C MET A 167 15.68 -3.30 8.67
N ILE A 168 16.28 -4.40 9.17
CA ILE A 168 17.68 -4.44 9.60
C ILE A 168 18.63 -4.15 8.42
N VAL A 169 18.36 -4.75 7.26
CA VAL A 169 19.13 -4.49 6.04
C VAL A 169 19.03 -3.01 5.63
N ALA A 170 17.83 -2.45 5.58
CA ALA A 170 17.62 -1.04 5.26
C ALA A 170 18.41 -0.12 6.22
N ASN A 171 18.32 -0.38 7.53
CA ASN A 171 19.00 0.40 8.55
C ASN A 171 20.53 0.34 8.42
N ARG A 172 21.10 -0.83 8.10
CA ARG A 172 22.53 -1.00 7.84
C ARG A 172 23.04 -0.20 6.64
N HIS A 173 22.14 0.07 5.69
CA HIS A 173 22.43 0.89 4.49
C HIS A 173 22.06 2.38 4.67
N GLY A 174 21.75 2.82 5.88
CA GLY A 174 21.45 4.22 6.19
C GLY A 174 20.00 4.64 5.99
N HIS A 175 19.10 3.70 5.64
CA HIS A 175 17.67 3.94 5.52
C HIS A 175 16.96 3.53 6.81
N ILE A 176 16.80 4.48 7.74
CA ILE A 176 16.16 4.22 9.04
C ILE A 176 14.64 4.09 8.85
N ALA A 177 14.25 3.00 8.21
CA ALA A 177 12.86 2.70 7.88
C ALA A 177 12.11 2.07 9.06
N CYS A 178 10.83 2.39 9.21
CA CYS A 178 9.91 1.68 10.10
C CYS A 178 9.62 0.26 9.57
N THR A 179 8.85 -0.50 10.34
CA THR A 179 8.44 -1.87 9.96
C THR A 179 7.68 -1.91 8.62
N GLN A 180 6.85 -0.90 8.30
CA GLN A 180 6.17 -0.80 7.01
C GLN A 180 7.13 -0.53 5.84
N GLY A 181 8.22 0.22 6.07
CA GLY A 181 9.30 0.34 5.09
C GLY A 181 10.07 -0.96 4.90
N GLY A 182 10.29 -1.72 5.99
CA GLY A 182 10.80 -3.09 5.95
C GLY A 182 9.88 -4.03 5.18
N GLU A 183 8.56 -3.89 5.37
CA GLU A 183 7.54 -4.62 4.63
C GLU A 183 7.67 -4.41 3.11
N CYS A 184 7.86 -3.16 2.65
CA CYS A 184 8.09 -2.86 1.23
C CYS A 184 9.37 -3.50 0.68
N LEU A 185 10.47 -3.45 1.43
CA LEU A 185 11.72 -4.08 1.02
C LEU A 185 11.60 -5.62 0.97
N ALA A 186 10.95 -6.23 1.95
CA ALA A 186 10.63 -7.66 1.94
C ALA A 186 9.75 -8.03 0.73
N GLY A 187 8.75 -7.20 0.43
CA GLY A 187 7.90 -7.35 -0.75
C GLY A 187 8.67 -7.32 -2.06
N LEU A 188 9.65 -6.42 -2.19
CA LEU A 188 10.56 -6.39 -3.34
C LEU A 188 11.36 -7.70 -3.46
N VAL A 189 11.93 -8.19 -2.35
CA VAL A 189 12.69 -9.44 -2.34
C VAL A 189 11.82 -10.62 -2.77
N ASN A 190 10.61 -10.71 -2.23
CA ASN A 190 9.65 -11.76 -2.59
C ASN A 190 9.20 -11.65 -4.05
N ALA A 191 8.88 -10.45 -4.54
CA ALA A 191 8.49 -10.23 -5.93
C ALA A 191 9.60 -10.68 -6.90
N ARG A 192 10.86 -10.40 -6.55
CA ARG A 192 12.01 -10.84 -7.33
C ARG A 192 12.20 -12.37 -7.30
N ALA A 193 12.08 -12.97 -6.13
CA ALA A 193 12.16 -14.43 -5.98
C ALA A 193 11.06 -15.17 -6.75
N LEU A 194 9.87 -14.58 -6.87
CA LEU A 194 8.74 -15.09 -7.64
C LEU A 194 8.84 -14.80 -9.15
N GLY A 195 9.90 -14.12 -9.61
CA GLY A 195 10.07 -13.75 -11.02
C GLY A 195 9.05 -12.69 -11.51
N LEU A 196 8.44 -11.96 -10.58
CA LEU A 196 7.47 -10.91 -10.92
C LEU A 196 8.15 -9.65 -11.46
N ILE A 197 9.41 -9.40 -11.07
CA ILE A 197 10.20 -8.25 -11.54
C ILE A 197 11.53 -8.72 -12.12
N GLY A 198 11.98 -8.03 -13.17
CA GLY A 198 13.24 -8.27 -13.85
C GLY A 198 14.43 -7.52 -13.24
N GLY A 199 15.62 -7.75 -13.81
CA GLY A 199 16.85 -7.06 -13.39
C GLY A 199 16.94 -5.62 -13.89
N ASP A 200 16.19 -5.26 -14.92
CA ASP A 200 16.23 -3.96 -15.57
C ASP A 200 15.18 -2.97 -15.01
N GLU A 201 14.32 -3.43 -14.11
CA GLU A 201 13.29 -2.60 -13.49
C GLU A 201 13.82 -1.92 -12.24
N HIS A 202 13.47 -0.65 -12.05
CA HIS A 202 13.83 0.13 -10.88
C HIS A 202 12.74 0.04 -9.81
N ALA A 203 13.12 -0.36 -8.60
CA ALA A 203 12.20 -0.42 -7.47
C ALA A 203 12.20 0.90 -6.67
N VAL A 204 11.00 1.41 -6.41
CA VAL A 204 10.76 2.53 -5.49
C VAL A 204 10.00 1.98 -4.29
N LEU A 205 10.55 2.13 -3.09
CA LEU A 205 9.99 1.62 -1.85
C LEU A 205 9.38 2.77 -1.05
N ASP A 206 8.13 2.63 -0.68
CA ASP A 206 7.44 3.61 0.16
C ASP A 206 7.82 3.42 1.64
N ALA A 207 8.82 4.17 2.09
CA ALA A 207 9.25 4.21 3.48
C ALA A 207 8.37 5.19 4.27
N THR A 208 7.20 4.75 4.69
CA THR A 208 6.14 5.59 5.24
C THR A 208 6.46 6.30 6.54
N ALA A 209 7.42 5.81 7.33
CA ALA A 209 7.82 6.41 8.59
C ALA A 209 9.26 6.02 8.99
N HIS A 210 9.76 6.66 10.03
CA HIS A 210 11.09 6.44 10.60
C HIS A 210 11.04 5.44 11.77
N SER A 211 12.02 4.54 11.90
CA SER A 211 12.02 3.49 12.93
C SER A 211 12.09 3.99 14.37
N LEU A 212 12.54 5.21 14.61
CA LEU A 212 12.49 5.81 15.96
C LEU A 212 11.06 6.13 16.44
N LYS A 213 10.07 5.96 15.59
CA LYS A 213 8.68 6.20 15.93
C LYS A 213 7.96 4.94 16.46
N PHE A 214 8.55 3.77 16.28
CA PHE A 214 7.97 2.46 16.64
C PHE A 214 9.02 1.60 17.34
#